data_3bbd649557da949e1d43fe9279cabdf7
#
_entry.id   3bbd649557da949e1d43fe9279cabdf7
#
_cell.length_a   1.000
_cell.length_b   1.000
_cell.length_c   1.000
_cell.angle_alpha   90.00
_cell.angle_beta   90.00
_cell.angle_gamma   90.00
#
_symmetry.space_group_name_H-M   'P 1'
#
loop_
_entity.id
_entity.type
_entity.pdbx_description
1 polymer ?
#
loop_
_entity_poly.entity_id
_entity_poly.type
_entity_poly.pdbx_seq_one_letter_code
_entity_poly.pdbx_strand_id
1 'polypeptide(L)'
;DREKAVALMYKGRLLAEMNDEMSAIEHNLKALEVLQNYPQDLKCRRLIYSMLGVWYGDCELYDKALEIQNQALLYSFSAKDTAIAYHNIGYIYGMRDMQDSAITYQRKSVEYAMRSKDTSMILTSWHNLSLYYGRFENIDSAVVYAYKVLQNISDENKIFSGYFYNIGDLYIGLGQYDSARYYLEKSLLFSPSLSMSYWSLAVMEAKLGNFKSAYHYLDTFVMVQDSLDASERLSEVQHIVYKNQTALEVKDEQIKFRKVIGRIVFSAIIICFVVALIYQRWINK
;
A
#
# COMPACT_ATOMS: atom_id res chain seq x y z
N ASP A 1 34.68 -11.75 19.94
CA ASP A 1 35.08 -10.39 19.58
C ASP A 1 33.86 -9.55 19.23
N ARG A 2 33.76 -8.31 19.71
CA ARG A 2 32.70 -7.36 19.40
C ARG A 2 32.55 -7.16 17.89
N GLU A 3 33.65 -7.06 17.16
CA GLU A 3 33.64 -6.94 15.68
C GLU A 3 32.98 -8.12 14.99
N LYS A 4 33.11 -9.32 15.56
CA LYS A 4 32.41 -10.51 15.07
C LYS A 4 30.90 -10.36 15.19
N ALA A 5 30.37 -9.79 16.28
CA ALA A 5 28.94 -9.52 16.43
C ALA A 5 28.43 -8.52 15.39
N VAL A 6 29.20 -7.44 15.16
CA VAL A 6 28.89 -6.43 14.14
C VAL A 6 28.89 -7.05 12.74
N ALA A 7 29.90 -7.88 12.42
CA ALA A 7 30.00 -8.56 11.13
C ALA A 7 28.80 -9.52 10.91
N LEU A 8 28.41 -10.29 11.93
CA LEU A 8 27.25 -11.18 11.89
C LEU A 8 25.95 -10.40 11.68
N MET A 9 25.78 -9.27 12.37
CA MET A 9 24.65 -8.37 12.22
C MET A 9 24.51 -7.85 10.77
N TYR A 10 25.61 -7.35 10.18
CA TYR A 10 25.58 -6.89 8.79
C TYR A 10 25.37 -8.00 7.80
N LYS A 11 25.94 -9.20 8.05
CA LYS A 11 25.69 -10.38 7.21
C LYS A 11 24.22 -10.78 7.23
N GLY A 12 23.59 -10.78 8.41
CA GLY A 12 22.16 -11.04 8.54
C GLY A 12 21.34 -10.03 7.74
N ARG A 13 21.68 -8.72 7.80
CA ARG A 13 20.98 -7.70 7.01
C ARG A 13 21.11 -7.94 5.51
N LEU A 14 22.29 -8.28 5.01
CA LEU A 14 22.50 -8.59 3.59
C LEU A 14 21.71 -9.82 3.14
N LEU A 15 21.62 -10.85 4.00
CA LEU A 15 20.81 -12.04 3.71
C LEU A 15 19.33 -11.71 3.60
N ALA A 16 18.79 -10.85 4.48
CA ALA A 16 17.41 -10.39 4.39
C ALA A 16 17.16 -9.56 3.13
N GLU A 17 18.12 -8.72 2.69
CA GLU A 17 18.05 -8.01 1.41
C GLU A 17 18.04 -8.97 0.18
N MET A 18 18.43 -10.23 0.38
CA MET A 18 18.38 -11.32 -0.61
C MET A 18 17.15 -12.24 -0.42
N ASN A 19 16.17 -11.84 0.38
CA ASN A 19 14.97 -12.60 0.75
C ASN A 19 15.28 -13.94 1.44
N ASP A 20 16.37 -13.99 2.22
CA ASP A 20 16.74 -15.14 3.07
C ASP A 20 16.61 -14.74 4.55
N GLU A 21 15.35 -14.53 5.00
CA GLU A 21 15.03 -14.10 6.36
C GLU A 21 15.47 -15.14 7.41
N MET A 22 15.39 -16.43 7.08
CA MET A 22 15.76 -17.49 8.01
C MET A 22 17.25 -17.45 8.34
N SER A 23 18.11 -17.34 7.33
CA SER A 23 19.55 -17.17 7.53
C SER A 23 19.88 -15.82 8.20
N ALA A 24 19.12 -14.77 7.87
CA ALA A 24 19.26 -13.46 8.51
C ALA A 24 18.99 -13.53 10.02
N ILE A 25 17.91 -14.19 10.42
CA ILE A 25 17.55 -14.44 11.83
C ILE A 25 18.67 -15.21 12.53
N GLU A 26 19.13 -16.32 11.93
CA GLU A 26 20.19 -17.17 12.52
C GLU A 26 21.46 -16.38 12.79
N HIS A 27 21.93 -15.57 11.82
CA HIS A 27 23.14 -14.78 11.98
C HIS A 27 22.99 -13.70 13.07
N ASN A 28 21.83 -13.09 13.19
CA ASN A 28 21.58 -12.07 14.21
C ASN A 28 21.40 -12.67 15.62
N LEU A 29 20.84 -13.87 15.74
CA LEU A 29 20.83 -14.60 17.01
C LEU A 29 22.26 -14.95 17.46
N LYS A 30 23.14 -15.42 16.55
CA LYS A 30 24.56 -15.63 16.83
C LYS A 30 25.29 -14.34 17.24
N ALA A 31 24.90 -13.20 16.64
CA ALA A 31 25.44 -11.91 17.05
C ALA A 31 25.05 -11.55 18.49
N LEU A 32 23.78 -11.82 18.89
CA LEU A 32 23.34 -11.63 20.29
C LEU A 32 24.08 -12.52 21.28
N GLU A 33 24.38 -13.78 20.91
CA GLU A 33 25.20 -14.67 21.74
C GLU A 33 26.61 -14.08 22.00
N VAL A 34 27.26 -13.62 20.93
CA VAL A 34 28.57 -12.96 21.06
C VAL A 34 28.48 -11.71 21.96
N LEU A 35 27.41 -10.92 21.84
CA LEU A 35 27.20 -9.72 22.66
C LEU A 35 26.91 -10.03 24.15
N GLN A 36 26.67 -11.27 24.54
CA GLN A 36 26.55 -11.61 25.97
C GLN A 36 27.82 -11.23 26.73
N ASN A 37 28.97 -11.33 26.08
CA ASN A 37 30.25 -10.92 26.65
C ASN A 37 30.49 -9.39 26.60
N TYR A 38 29.59 -8.63 25.98
CA TYR A 38 29.69 -7.17 25.80
C TYR A 38 28.37 -6.49 26.24
N PRO A 39 28.00 -6.56 27.54
CA PRO A 39 26.68 -6.09 28.02
C PRO A 39 26.51 -4.57 27.83
N GLN A 40 27.59 -3.80 27.71
CA GLN A 40 27.59 -2.35 27.50
C GLN A 40 27.26 -1.95 26.04
N ASP A 41 27.31 -2.87 25.08
CA ASP A 41 26.98 -2.55 23.66
C ASP A 41 25.48 -2.55 23.42
N LEU A 42 24.81 -1.62 24.06
CA LEU A 42 23.34 -1.50 24.01
C LEU A 42 22.86 -1.07 22.63
N LYS A 43 23.67 -0.30 21.89
CA LYS A 43 23.32 0.14 20.52
C LYS A 43 23.26 -1.03 19.55
N CYS A 44 24.26 -1.92 19.56
CA CYS A 44 24.23 -3.13 18.74
C CYS A 44 23.03 -4.02 19.08
N ARG A 45 22.78 -4.25 20.38
CA ARG A 45 21.61 -5.04 20.83
C ARG A 45 20.31 -4.49 20.30
N ARG A 46 20.10 -3.18 20.45
CA ARG A 46 18.90 -2.50 19.94
C ARG A 46 18.71 -2.72 18.44
N LEU A 47 19.78 -2.52 17.65
CA LEU A 47 19.73 -2.70 16.19
C LEU A 47 19.36 -4.14 15.82
N ILE A 48 19.98 -5.13 16.47
CA ILE A 48 19.70 -6.54 16.22
C ILE A 48 18.28 -6.89 16.60
N TYR A 49 17.79 -6.49 17.77
CA TYR A 49 16.40 -6.73 18.18
C TYR A 49 15.41 -6.05 17.22
N SER A 50 15.71 -4.83 16.78
CA SER A 50 14.87 -4.10 15.82
C SER A 50 14.73 -4.86 14.49
N MET A 51 15.84 -5.38 13.95
CA MET A 51 15.83 -6.18 12.71
C MET A 51 15.14 -7.53 12.90
N LEU A 52 15.50 -8.26 13.95
CA LEU A 52 14.89 -9.56 14.27
C LEU A 52 13.36 -9.45 14.40
N GLY A 53 12.89 -8.40 15.08
CA GLY A 53 11.44 -8.21 15.24
C GLY A 53 10.70 -8.00 13.90
N VAL A 54 11.31 -7.27 12.95
CA VAL A 54 10.76 -7.12 11.61
C VAL A 54 10.74 -8.46 10.88
N TRP A 55 11.87 -9.17 10.81
CA TRP A 55 11.97 -10.44 10.09
C TRP A 55 11.10 -11.56 10.69
N TYR A 56 10.92 -11.61 12.02
CA TYR A 56 9.92 -12.50 12.60
C TYR A 56 8.50 -12.12 12.19
N GLY A 57 8.21 -10.82 12.02
CA GLY A 57 6.94 -10.33 11.49
C GLY A 57 6.72 -10.78 10.04
N ASP A 58 7.75 -10.63 9.19
CA ASP A 58 7.72 -11.05 7.78
C ASP A 58 7.52 -12.57 7.63
N CYS A 59 8.03 -13.35 8.60
CA CYS A 59 7.75 -14.79 8.72
C CYS A 59 6.40 -15.11 9.39
N GLU A 60 5.51 -14.15 9.60
CA GLU A 60 4.19 -14.29 10.26
C GLU A 60 4.26 -14.75 11.74
N LEU A 61 5.42 -14.73 12.36
CA LEU A 61 5.62 -15.07 13.77
C LEU A 61 5.36 -13.84 14.67
N TYR A 62 4.15 -13.27 14.57
CA TYR A 62 3.80 -11.96 15.12
C TYR A 62 4.00 -11.82 16.62
N ASP A 63 3.65 -12.84 17.43
CA ASP A 63 3.82 -12.78 18.89
C ASP A 63 5.31 -12.72 19.26
N LYS A 64 6.15 -13.48 18.56
CA LYS A 64 7.60 -13.44 18.72
C LYS A 64 8.18 -12.11 18.25
N ALA A 65 7.69 -11.61 17.13
CA ALA A 65 8.08 -10.30 16.58
C ALA A 65 7.81 -9.18 17.59
N LEU A 66 6.64 -9.14 18.21
CA LEU A 66 6.26 -8.17 19.24
C LEU A 66 7.12 -8.30 20.51
N GLU A 67 7.38 -9.53 20.97
CA GLU A 67 8.30 -9.78 22.10
C GLU A 67 9.67 -9.17 21.83
N ILE A 68 10.23 -9.44 20.65
CA ILE A 68 11.56 -8.97 20.23
C ILE A 68 11.58 -7.43 20.04
N GLN A 69 10.52 -6.84 19.45
CA GLN A 69 10.44 -5.36 19.33
C GLN A 69 10.34 -4.66 20.68
N ASN A 70 9.69 -5.27 21.67
CA ASN A 70 9.71 -4.75 23.04
C ASN A 70 11.11 -4.77 23.65
N GLN A 71 11.95 -5.77 23.33
CA GLN A 71 13.37 -5.72 23.70
C GLN A 71 14.09 -4.56 23.02
N ALA A 72 13.86 -4.31 21.71
CA ALA A 72 14.41 -3.16 21.02
C ALA A 72 14.01 -1.83 21.69
N LEU A 73 12.76 -1.72 22.13
CA LEU A 73 12.24 -0.54 22.83
C LEU A 73 12.94 -0.31 24.18
N LEU A 74 13.23 -1.37 24.96
CA LEU A 74 13.99 -1.28 26.21
C LEU A 74 15.41 -0.73 26.02
N TYR A 75 16.01 -0.97 24.86
CA TYR A 75 17.33 -0.47 24.48
C TYR A 75 17.29 0.84 23.68
N SER A 76 16.15 1.52 23.62
CA SER A 76 15.98 2.80 22.91
C SER A 76 16.29 3.97 23.84
N PHE A 77 17.40 4.67 23.61
CA PHE A 77 17.89 5.75 24.48
C PHE A 77 17.69 7.14 23.87
N SER A 78 17.25 7.22 22.61
CA SER A 78 16.94 8.47 21.95
C SER A 78 15.48 8.49 21.48
N ALA A 79 14.91 9.70 21.34
CA ALA A 79 13.59 9.84 20.79
C ALA A 79 13.46 9.23 19.38
N LYS A 80 14.53 9.31 18.58
CA LYS A 80 14.59 8.67 17.26
C LYS A 80 14.51 7.14 17.36
N ASP A 81 15.29 6.53 18.27
CA ASP A 81 15.26 5.07 18.46
C ASP A 81 13.90 4.59 18.93
N THR A 82 13.28 5.34 19.85
CA THR A 82 11.93 5.05 20.37
C THR A 82 10.89 5.17 19.26
N ALA A 83 11.00 6.17 18.36
CA ALA A 83 10.12 6.31 17.20
C ALA A 83 10.23 5.11 16.27
N ILE A 84 11.43 4.63 15.97
CA ILE A 84 11.68 3.43 15.14
C ILE A 84 11.04 2.20 15.79
N ALA A 85 11.24 2.00 17.10
CA ALA A 85 10.67 0.85 17.80
C ALA A 85 9.13 0.85 17.76
N TYR A 86 8.49 2.00 18.00
CA TYR A 86 7.05 2.12 17.90
C TYR A 86 6.55 1.95 16.46
N HIS A 87 7.29 2.45 15.46
CA HIS A 87 6.98 2.19 14.06
C HIS A 87 6.94 0.69 13.76
N ASN A 88 7.99 -0.05 14.14
CA ASN A 88 8.06 -1.49 13.90
C ASN A 88 6.97 -2.28 14.63
N ILE A 89 6.63 -1.90 15.87
CA ILE A 89 5.49 -2.50 16.60
C ILE A 89 4.19 -2.24 15.83
N GLY A 90 3.96 -1.01 15.38
CA GLY A 90 2.80 -0.66 14.57
C GLY A 90 2.74 -1.42 13.25
N TYR A 91 3.90 -1.61 12.59
CA TYR A 91 4.02 -2.43 11.38
C TYR A 91 3.57 -3.88 11.62
N ILE A 92 4.05 -4.53 12.68
CA ILE A 92 3.68 -5.90 13.03
C ILE A 92 2.17 -6.02 13.30
N TYR A 93 1.59 -5.05 14.03
CA TYR A 93 0.13 -5.01 14.23
C TYR A 93 -0.63 -4.80 12.92
N GLY A 94 -0.09 -4.01 12.00
CA GLY A 94 -0.65 -3.82 10.67
C GLY A 94 -0.63 -5.07 9.81
N MET A 95 0.43 -5.88 9.88
CA MET A 95 0.50 -7.19 9.21
C MET A 95 -0.51 -8.19 9.79
N ARG A 96 -0.78 -8.09 11.08
CA ARG A 96 -1.77 -8.92 11.79
C ARG A 96 -3.22 -8.40 11.62
N ASP A 97 -3.43 -7.38 10.82
CA ASP A 97 -4.74 -6.72 10.59
C ASP A 97 -5.38 -6.11 11.85
N MET A 98 -4.57 -5.82 12.88
CA MET A 98 -5.02 -5.19 14.13
C MET A 98 -4.99 -3.65 14.00
N GLN A 99 -6.00 -3.10 13.31
CA GLN A 99 -6.10 -1.70 12.92
C GLN A 99 -5.84 -0.71 14.05
N ASP A 100 -6.59 -0.81 15.14
CA ASP A 100 -6.50 0.15 16.27
C ASP A 100 -5.12 0.16 16.90
N SER A 101 -4.52 -1.02 17.04
CA SER A 101 -3.17 -1.16 17.58
C SER A 101 -2.14 -0.58 16.61
N ALA A 102 -2.23 -0.90 15.32
CA ALA A 102 -1.32 -0.38 14.29
C ALA A 102 -1.33 1.17 14.29
N ILE A 103 -2.51 1.79 14.22
CA ILE A 103 -2.65 3.26 14.23
C ILE A 103 -2.15 3.85 15.56
N THR A 104 -2.46 3.22 16.68
CA THR A 104 -2.02 3.69 18.00
C THR A 104 -0.50 3.74 18.11
N TYR A 105 0.19 2.68 17.68
CA TYR A 105 1.64 2.63 17.71
C TYR A 105 2.29 3.53 16.65
N GLN A 106 1.69 3.70 15.47
CA GLN A 106 2.16 4.69 14.49
C GLN A 106 2.02 6.13 15.00
N ARG A 107 0.94 6.47 15.72
CA ARG A 107 0.82 7.78 16.38
C ARG A 107 1.91 8.01 17.42
N LYS A 108 2.24 6.99 18.23
CA LYS A 108 3.39 7.07 19.15
C LYS A 108 4.69 7.28 18.39
N SER A 109 4.89 6.59 17.28
CA SER A 109 6.07 6.81 16.41
C SER A 109 6.16 8.27 15.97
N VAL A 110 5.07 8.86 15.47
CA VAL A 110 5.01 10.29 15.09
C VAL A 110 5.39 11.20 16.26
N GLU A 111 4.82 10.97 17.45
CA GLU A 111 5.11 11.78 18.64
C GLU A 111 6.61 11.80 18.96
N TYR A 112 7.24 10.63 18.99
CA TYR A 112 8.69 10.53 19.28
C TYR A 112 9.56 11.01 18.13
N ALA A 113 9.13 10.83 16.87
CA ALA A 113 9.80 11.41 15.71
C ALA A 113 9.83 12.94 15.80
N MET A 114 8.74 13.58 16.15
CA MET A 114 8.70 15.04 16.36
C MET A 114 9.60 15.50 17.51
N ARG A 115 9.67 14.75 18.60
CA ARG A 115 10.61 15.01 19.70
C ARG A 115 12.06 14.87 19.28
N SER A 116 12.37 13.99 18.35
CA SER A 116 13.74 13.78 17.83
C SER A 116 14.24 14.95 16.98
N LYS A 117 13.33 15.78 16.42
CA LYS A 117 13.60 16.85 15.45
C LYS A 117 14.31 16.34 14.17
N ASP A 118 14.27 15.04 13.91
CA ASP A 118 14.81 14.43 12.70
C ASP A 118 13.74 14.49 11.60
N THR A 119 13.93 15.38 10.64
CA THR A 119 12.96 15.63 9.55
C THR A 119 12.66 14.35 8.77
N SER A 120 13.68 13.54 8.48
CA SER A 120 13.49 12.26 7.74
C SER A 120 12.59 11.32 8.52
N MET A 121 12.81 11.18 9.84
CA MET A 121 12.00 10.31 10.70
C MET A 121 10.55 10.83 10.82
N ILE A 122 10.37 12.16 10.89
CA ILE A 122 9.03 12.78 10.94
C ILE A 122 8.26 12.48 9.66
N LEU A 123 8.89 12.70 8.50
CA LEU A 123 8.28 12.44 7.20
C LEU A 123 7.91 10.96 7.03
N THR A 124 8.83 10.05 7.38
CA THR A 124 8.57 8.60 7.37
C THR A 124 7.39 8.22 8.27
N SER A 125 7.33 8.77 9.48
CA SER A 125 6.25 8.46 10.43
C SER A 125 4.89 9.00 9.95
N TRP A 126 4.82 10.20 9.37
CA TRP A 126 3.59 10.73 8.75
C TRP A 126 3.18 9.90 7.54
N HIS A 127 4.14 9.54 6.69
CA HIS A 127 3.89 8.69 5.55
C HIS A 127 3.27 7.35 5.96
N ASN A 128 3.88 6.67 6.93
CA ASN A 128 3.37 5.40 7.42
C ASN A 128 1.96 5.54 8.03
N LEU A 129 1.71 6.63 8.75
CA LEU A 129 0.39 6.89 9.29
C LEU A 129 -0.65 7.13 8.18
N SER A 130 -0.26 7.83 7.09
CA SER A 130 -1.09 7.97 5.89
C SER A 130 -1.43 6.60 5.27
N LEU A 131 -0.43 5.73 5.12
CA LEU A 131 -0.62 4.37 4.59
C LEU A 131 -1.61 3.55 5.43
N TYR A 132 -1.44 3.55 6.75
CA TYR A 132 -2.33 2.79 7.63
C TYR A 132 -3.76 3.32 7.58
N TYR A 133 -3.96 4.63 7.58
CA TYR A 133 -5.30 5.21 7.41
C TYR A 133 -5.90 4.88 6.06
N GLY A 134 -5.11 4.91 4.97
CA GLY A 134 -5.56 4.51 3.64
C GLY A 134 -5.95 3.04 3.57
N ARG A 135 -5.12 2.16 4.13
CA ARG A 135 -5.37 0.71 4.18
C ARG A 135 -6.65 0.36 4.95
N PHE A 136 -6.96 1.10 5.99
CA PHE A 136 -8.11 0.88 6.84
C PHE A 136 -9.30 1.82 6.52
N GLU A 137 -9.36 2.30 5.28
CA GLU A 137 -10.48 3.06 4.71
C GLU A 137 -10.82 4.39 5.41
N ASN A 138 -9.91 4.92 6.24
CA ASN A 138 -10.04 6.27 6.79
C ASN A 138 -9.33 7.28 5.88
N ILE A 139 -9.92 7.50 4.71
CA ILE A 139 -9.33 8.29 3.63
C ILE A 139 -9.06 9.74 4.05
N ASP A 140 -9.96 10.37 4.81
CA ASP A 140 -9.77 11.76 5.27
C ASP A 140 -8.51 11.91 6.10
N SER A 141 -8.29 11.00 7.07
CA SER A 141 -7.07 11.00 7.87
C SER A 141 -5.83 10.69 7.03
N ALA A 142 -5.92 9.77 6.07
CA ALA A 142 -4.83 9.44 5.17
C ALA A 142 -4.39 10.67 4.37
N VAL A 143 -5.33 11.41 3.80
CA VAL A 143 -5.08 12.66 3.05
C VAL A 143 -4.39 13.71 3.92
N VAL A 144 -4.84 13.90 5.17
CA VAL A 144 -4.22 14.88 6.09
C VAL A 144 -2.74 14.58 6.30
N TYR A 145 -2.37 13.32 6.53
CA TYR A 145 -0.97 12.95 6.73
C TYR A 145 -0.17 12.95 5.43
N ALA A 146 -0.76 12.56 4.30
CA ALA A 146 -0.15 12.69 2.98
C ALA A 146 0.20 14.16 2.67
N TYR A 147 -0.70 15.08 2.97
CA TYR A 147 -0.48 16.52 2.80
C TYR A 147 0.66 17.04 3.68
N LYS A 148 0.74 16.60 4.95
CA LYS A 148 1.89 16.96 5.83
C LYS A 148 3.21 16.51 5.23
N VAL A 149 3.27 15.35 4.62
CA VAL A 149 4.46 14.86 3.92
C VAL A 149 4.77 15.77 2.75
N LEU A 150 3.81 16.03 1.85
CA LEU A 150 3.99 16.86 0.65
C LEU A 150 4.49 18.27 0.95
N GLN A 151 3.98 18.90 2.01
CA GLN A 151 4.38 20.26 2.40
C GLN A 151 5.82 20.36 2.94
N ASN A 152 6.42 19.24 3.33
CA ASN A 152 7.72 19.22 3.99
C ASN A 152 8.78 18.42 3.21
N ILE A 153 8.43 17.89 2.04
CA ILE A 153 9.39 17.27 1.10
C ILE A 153 10.07 18.36 0.29
N SER A 154 11.42 18.35 0.24
CA SER A 154 12.19 19.07 -0.78
C SER A 154 12.28 18.24 -2.05
N ASP A 155 12.09 18.85 -3.22
CA ASP A 155 12.05 18.16 -4.53
C ASP A 155 13.35 17.44 -4.95
N GLU A 156 14.42 17.52 -4.17
CA GLU A 156 15.76 17.04 -4.58
C GLU A 156 16.11 15.60 -4.17
N ASN A 157 15.23 14.86 -3.48
CA ASN A 157 15.58 13.57 -2.90
C ASN A 157 14.82 12.39 -3.51
N LYS A 158 15.55 11.50 -4.22
CA LYS A 158 15.07 10.20 -4.73
C LYS A 158 14.42 9.30 -3.65
N ILE A 159 14.75 9.52 -2.37
CA ILE A 159 14.19 8.78 -1.22
C ILE A 159 12.67 8.94 -1.13
N PHE A 160 12.10 9.97 -1.73
CA PHE A 160 10.68 10.28 -1.65
C PHE A 160 9.82 9.70 -2.78
N SER A 161 10.40 8.96 -3.72
CA SER A 161 9.64 8.33 -4.82
C SER A 161 8.51 7.45 -4.28
N GLY A 162 8.77 6.66 -3.24
CA GLY A 162 7.76 5.83 -2.57
C GLY A 162 6.64 6.67 -1.93
N TYR A 163 6.92 7.87 -1.46
CA TYR A 163 5.89 8.77 -0.91
C TYR A 163 4.96 9.27 -2.02
N PHE A 164 5.51 9.69 -3.16
CA PHE A 164 4.69 10.09 -4.31
C PHE A 164 3.84 8.94 -4.85
N TYR A 165 4.42 7.73 -4.92
CA TYR A 165 3.67 6.53 -5.26
C TYR A 165 2.44 6.35 -4.35
N ASN A 166 2.65 6.32 -3.04
CA ASN A 166 1.56 6.08 -2.09
C ASN A 166 0.49 7.19 -2.10
N ILE A 167 0.90 8.44 -2.33
CA ILE A 167 -0.03 9.56 -2.50
C ILE A 167 -0.85 9.39 -3.79
N GLY A 168 -0.21 8.97 -4.88
CA GLY A 168 -0.88 8.67 -6.13
C GLY A 168 -1.91 7.55 -5.98
N ASP A 169 -1.55 6.48 -5.28
CA ASP A 169 -2.43 5.35 -5.00
C ASP A 169 -3.65 5.77 -4.14
N LEU A 170 -3.43 6.61 -3.14
CA LEU A 170 -4.50 7.20 -2.34
C LEU A 170 -5.49 8.01 -3.21
N TYR A 171 -5.00 8.81 -4.17
CA TYR A 171 -5.85 9.56 -5.09
C TYR A 171 -6.63 8.64 -6.06
N ILE A 172 -6.12 7.45 -6.40
CA ILE A 172 -6.91 6.42 -7.13
C ILE A 172 -8.10 5.98 -6.29
N GLY A 173 -7.89 5.73 -4.99
CA GLY A 173 -8.96 5.39 -4.04
C GLY A 173 -10.04 6.46 -3.95
N LEU A 174 -9.66 7.73 -4.03
CA LEU A 174 -10.57 8.89 -4.04
C LEU A 174 -11.26 9.13 -5.41
N GLY A 175 -10.88 8.41 -6.46
CA GLY A 175 -11.38 8.67 -7.83
C GLY A 175 -10.83 9.95 -8.46
N GLN A 176 -9.82 10.58 -7.86
CA GLN A 176 -9.16 11.79 -8.35
C GLN A 176 -8.00 11.44 -9.30
N TYR A 177 -8.33 10.92 -10.47
CA TYR A 177 -7.38 10.28 -11.39
C TYR A 177 -6.31 11.23 -11.96
N ASP A 178 -6.62 12.52 -12.15
CA ASP A 178 -5.63 13.51 -12.61
C ASP A 178 -4.53 13.73 -11.57
N SER A 179 -4.91 13.88 -10.30
CA SER A 179 -3.96 13.97 -9.19
C SER A 179 -3.18 12.67 -9.01
N ALA A 180 -3.84 11.52 -9.11
CA ALA A 180 -3.21 10.21 -9.04
C ALA A 180 -2.11 10.08 -10.11
N ARG A 181 -2.43 10.39 -11.36
CA ARG A 181 -1.47 10.36 -12.47
C ARG A 181 -0.26 11.24 -12.20
N TYR A 182 -0.50 12.49 -11.81
CA TYR A 182 0.58 13.44 -11.53
C TYR A 182 1.57 12.90 -10.49
N TYR A 183 1.08 12.35 -9.38
CA TYR A 183 1.96 11.84 -8.33
C TYR A 183 2.63 10.51 -8.69
N LEU A 184 1.94 9.62 -9.42
CA LEU A 184 2.54 8.38 -9.90
C LEU A 184 3.65 8.66 -10.93
N GLU A 185 3.44 9.55 -11.88
CA GLU A 185 4.47 9.97 -12.85
C GLU A 185 5.64 10.67 -12.14
N LYS A 186 5.35 11.50 -11.13
CA LYS A 186 6.39 12.12 -10.30
C LYS A 186 7.21 11.07 -9.55
N SER A 187 6.59 10.02 -9.05
CA SER A 187 7.32 8.91 -8.41
C SER A 187 8.28 8.22 -9.38
N LEU A 188 7.86 8.01 -10.63
CA LEU A 188 8.68 7.41 -11.69
C LEU A 188 9.81 8.32 -12.17
N LEU A 189 9.61 9.65 -12.13
CA LEU A 189 10.66 10.61 -12.44
C LEU A 189 11.85 10.47 -11.48
N PHE A 190 11.59 10.20 -10.18
CA PHE A 190 12.63 10.00 -9.17
C PHE A 190 13.16 8.58 -9.11
N SER A 191 12.33 7.59 -9.42
CA SER A 191 12.70 6.17 -9.45
C SER A 191 12.00 5.45 -10.60
N PRO A 192 12.60 5.45 -11.81
CA PRO A 192 12.02 4.76 -12.97
C PRO A 192 11.83 3.25 -12.77
N SER A 193 12.56 2.66 -11.82
CA SER A 193 12.46 1.25 -11.45
C SER A 193 11.38 0.96 -10.39
N LEU A 194 10.59 1.94 -9.97
CA LEU A 194 9.51 1.74 -9.01
C LEU A 194 8.31 1.06 -9.71
N SER A 195 8.38 -0.26 -9.81
CA SER A 195 7.40 -1.08 -10.53
C SER A 195 5.96 -0.86 -10.06
N MET A 196 5.75 -0.64 -8.76
CA MET A 196 4.43 -0.41 -8.19
C MET A 196 3.72 0.83 -8.76
N SER A 197 4.45 1.85 -9.22
CA SER A 197 3.83 3.02 -9.84
C SER A 197 3.26 2.71 -11.22
N TYR A 198 3.92 1.84 -11.99
CA TYR A 198 3.38 1.33 -13.27
C TYR A 198 2.14 0.47 -13.03
N TRP A 199 2.15 -0.36 -11.98
CA TRP A 199 0.99 -1.13 -11.57
C TRP A 199 -0.20 -0.23 -11.23
N SER A 200 -0.03 0.77 -10.38
CA SER A 200 -1.11 1.70 -10.00
C SER A 200 -1.61 2.49 -11.22
N LEU A 201 -0.73 2.90 -12.14
CA LEU A 201 -1.14 3.51 -13.41
C LEU A 201 -1.95 2.55 -14.27
N ALA A 202 -1.56 1.28 -14.38
CA ALA A 202 -2.32 0.27 -15.10
C ALA A 202 -3.72 0.07 -14.53
N VAL A 203 -3.83 -0.07 -13.20
CA VAL A 203 -5.10 -0.20 -12.48
C VAL A 203 -6.00 1.03 -12.70
N MET A 204 -5.41 2.23 -12.62
CA MET A 204 -6.12 3.49 -12.85
C MET A 204 -6.68 3.57 -14.27
N GLU A 205 -5.85 3.29 -15.29
CA GLU A 205 -6.27 3.29 -16.69
C GLU A 205 -7.36 2.25 -16.99
N ALA A 206 -7.26 1.07 -16.37
CA ALA A 206 -8.29 0.04 -16.49
C ALA A 206 -9.64 0.49 -15.90
N LYS A 207 -9.60 1.19 -14.73
CA LYS A 207 -10.82 1.79 -14.14
C LYS A 207 -11.44 2.86 -15.03
N LEU A 208 -10.63 3.61 -15.78
CA LEU A 208 -11.06 4.61 -16.75
C LEU A 208 -11.56 4.00 -18.08
N GLY A 209 -11.41 2.69 -18.29
CA GLY A 209 -11.74 2.00 -19.54
C GLY A 209 -10.66 2.15 -20.63
N ASN A 210 -9.51 2.70 -20.32
CA ASN A 210 -8.40 2.91 -21.24
C ASN A 210 -7.52 1.66 -21.33
N PHE A 211 -8.07 0.53 -21.74
CA PHE A 211 -7.41 -0.78 -21.69
C PHE A 211 -6.08 -0.84 -22.44
N LYS A 212 -5.94 -0.09 -23.54
CA LYS A 212 -4.68 -0.02 -24.28
C LYS A 212 -3.55 0.59 -23.43
N SER A 213 -3.83 1.68 -22.72
CA SER A 213 -2.88 2.33 -21.82
C SER A 213 -2.61 1.45 -20.60
N ALA A 214 -3.64 0.83 -20.04
CA ALA A 214 -3.50 -0.13 -18.94
C ALA A 214 -2.56 -1.28 -19.30
N TYR A 215 -2.74 -1.87 -20.49
CA TYR A 215 -1.85 -2.93 -20.97
C TYR A 215 -0.39 -2.45 -21.13
N HIS A 216 -0.18 -1.26 -21.69
CA HIS A 216 1.15 -0.68 -21.84
C HIS A 216 1.88 -0.49 -20.50
N TYR A 217 1.19 0.07 -19.49
CA TYR A 217 1.76 0.21 -18.16
C TYR A 217 2.01 -1.14 -17.49
N LEU A 218 1.13 -2.12 -17.71
CA LEU A 218 1.30 -3.46 -17.20
C LEU A 218 2.52 -4.17 -17.83
N ASP A 219 2.69 -4.04 -19.13
CA ASP A 219 3.85 -4.57 -19.85
C ASP A 219 5.15 -3.97 -19.30
N THR A 220 5.15 -2.65 -19.08
CA THR A 220 6.29 -1.95 -18.47
C THR A 220 6.53 -2.44 -17.03
N PHE A 221 5.48 -2.65 -16.24
CA PHE A 221 5.58 -3.22 -14.90
C PHE A 221 6.28 -4.58 -14.92
N VAL A 222 5.85 -5.47 -15.82
CA VAL A 222 6.47 -6.81 -15.98
C VAL A 222 7.93 -6.72 -16.41
N MET A 223 8.25 -5.82 -17.33
CA MET A 223 9.65 -5.59 -17.77
C MET A 223 10.56 -5.07 -16.64
N VAL A 224 9.99 -4.27 -15.74
CA VAL A 224 10.76 -3.71 -14.61
C VAL A 224 10.91 -4.71 -13.46
N GLN A 225 9.97 -5.63 -13.34
CA GLN A 225 10.02 -6.69 -12.32
C GLN A 225 10.57 -8.00 -12.89
N ASP A 226 11.87 -8.19 -12.82
CA ASP A 226 12.59 -9.41 -13.23
C ASP A 226 12.40 -10.62 -12.28
N SER A 227 11.25 -10.78 -11.63
CA SER A 227 11.08 -11.81 -10.63
C SER A 227 9.98 -12.84 -10.97
N LEU A 228 10.09 -14.04 -10.36
CA LEU A 228 9.13 -15.15 -10.45
C LEU A 228 7.68 -14.76 -10.06
N ASP A 229 7.53 -13.72 -9.21
CA ASP A 229 6.23 -13.19 -8.77
C ASP A 229 5.51 -12.38 -9.87
N ALA A 230 6.19 -11.98 -10.93
CA ALA A 230 5.61 -11.19 -12.00
C ALA A 230 4.49 -11.94 -12.74
N SER A 231 4.59 -13.26 -12.87
CA SER A 231 3.59 -14.07 -13.58
C SER A 231 2.28 -14.20 -12.80
N GLU A 232 2.35 -14.33 -11.48
CA GLU A 232 1.18 -14.42 -10.60
C GLU A 232 0.44 -13.08 -10.53
N ARG A 233 1.17 -11.99 -10.35
CA ARG A 233 0.62 -10.62 -10.34
C ARG A 233 0.06 -10.21 -11.71
N LEU A 234 0.69 -10.65 -12.81
CA LEU A 234 0.18 -10.46 -14.16
C LEU A 234 -1.21 -11.11 -14.32
N SER A 235 -1.37 -12.35 -13.84
CA SER A 235 -2.63 -13.07 -13.85
C SER A 235 -3.72 -12.32 -13.07
N GLU A 236 -3.37 -11.74 -11.91
CA GLU A 236 -4.31 -10.98 -11.08
C GLU A 236 -4.80 -9.70 -11.79
N VAL A 237 -3.91 -8.94 -12.43
CA VAL A 237 -4.33 -7.75 -13.20
C VAL A 237 -5.13 -8.11 -14.43
N GLN A 238 -4.74 -9.13 -15.16
CA GLN A 238 -5.53 -9.63 -16.29
C GLN A 238 -6.95 -9.99 -15.84
N HIS A 239 -7.08 -10.60 -14.67
CA HIS A 239 -8.37 -10.92 -14.07
C HIS A 239 -9.18 -9.64 -13.74
N ILE A 240 -8.55 -8.60 -13.17
CA ILE A 240 -9.19 -7.31 -12.88
C ILE A 240 -9.65 -6.62 -14.17
N VAL A 241 -8.80 -6.57 -15.19
CA VAL A 241 -9.13 -5.99 -16.50
C VAL A 241 -10.30 -6.75 -17.13
N TYR A 242 -10.24 -8.08 -17.17
CA TYR A 242 -11.32 -8.92 -17.68
C TYR A 242 -12.62 -8.73 -16.91
N LYS A 243 -12.59 -8.70 -15.58
CA LYS A 243 -13.76 -8.47 -14.72
C LYS A 243 -14.40 -7.11 -14.97
N ASN A 244 -13.61 -6.05 -15.15
CA ASN A 244 -14.12 -4.73 -15.45
C ASN A 244 -14.71 -4.66 -16.87
N GLN A 245 -14.07 -5.29 -17.87
CA GLN A 245 -14.58 -5.37 -19.23
C GLN A 245 -15.90 -6.13 -19.29
N THR A 246 -15.99 -7.29 -18.66
CA THR A 246 -17.25 -8.05 -18.57
C THR A 246 -18.35 -7.28 -17.83
N ALA A 247 -18.01 -6.53 -16.77
CA ALA A 247 -18.97 -5.70 -16.06
C ALA A 247 -19.51 -4.54 -16.92
N LEU A 248 -18.68 -3.97 -17.79
CA LEU A 248 -19.09 -2.96 -18.77
C LEU A 248 -19.98 -3.56 -19.86
N GLU A 249 -19.63 -4.72 -20.40
CA GLU A 249 -20.44 -5.45 -21.38
C GLU A 249 -21.82 -5.79 -20.83
N VAL A 250 -21.88 -6.31 -19.59
CA VAL A 250 -23.15 -6.60 -18.90
C VAL A 250 -23.99 -5.33 -18.69
N LYS A 251 -23.37 -4.21 -18.32
CA LYS A 251 -24.07 -2.91 -18.22
C LYS A 251 -24.62 -2.46 -19.56
N ASP A 252 -23.84 -2.57 -20.62
CA ASP A 252 -24.27 -2.22 -21.97
C ASP A 252 -25.44 -3.10 -22.46
N GLU A 253 -25.38 -4.41 -22.19
CA GLU A 253 -26.50 -5.31 -22.48
C GLU A 253 -27.74 -4.95 -21.66
N GLN A 254 -27.59 -4.65 -20.38
CA GLN A 254 -28.73 -4.21 -19.56
C GLN A 254 -29.32 -2.89 -20.05
N ILE A 255 -28.53 -1.95 -20.54
CA ILE A 255 -29.00 -0.70 -21.14
C ILE A 255 -29.73 -0.98 -22.43
N LYS A 256 -29.20 -1.85 -23.31
CA LYS A 256 -29.87 -2.29 -24.54
C LYS A 256 -31.19 -2.95 -24.22
N PHE A 257 -31.22 -3.87 -23.27
CA PHE A 257 -32.44 -4.58 -22.84
C PHE A 257 -33.51 -3.62 -22.29
N ARG A 258 -33.12 -2.67 -21.41
CA ARG A 258 -34.03 -1.62 -20.90
C ARG A 258 -34.60 -0.75 -22.02
N LYS A 259 -33.81 -0.40 -23.05
CA LYS A 259 -34.29 0.36 -24.22
C LYS A 259 -35.27 -0.45 -25.02
N VAL A 260 -35.08 -1.76 -25.20
CA VAL A 260 -36.00 -2.65 -25.91
C VAL A 260 -37.33 -2.79 -25.15
N ILE A 261 -37.26 -3.06 -23.83
CA ILE A 261 -38.44 -3.12 -22.96
C ILE A 261 -39.21 -1.78 -23.00
N GLY A 262 -38.51 -0.66 -22.88
CA GLY A 262 -39.13 0.67 -22.97
C GLY A 262 -39.88 0.88 -24.26
N ARG A 263 -39.34 0.43 -25.40
CA ARG A 263 -40.01 0.50 -26.71
C ARG A 263 -41.27 -0.40 -26.76
N ILE A 264 -41.19 -1.62 -26.22
CA ILE A 264 -42.32 -2.56 -26.17
C ILE A 264 -43.47 -1.99 -25.31
N VAL A 265 -43.10 -1.49 -24.08
CA VAL A 265 -44.09 -0.88 -23.18
C VAL A 265 -44.76 0.34 -23.82
N PHE A 266 -43.97 1.21 -24.45
CA PHE A 266 -44.47 2.39 -25.15
C PHE A 266 -45.41 2.01 -26.29
N SER A 267 -45.07 0.99 -27.10
CA SER A 267 -45.93 0.47 -28.17
C SER A 267 -47.24 -0.13 -27.61
N ALA A 268 -47.15 -0.88 -26.50
CA ALA A 268 -48.34 -1.43 -25.85
C ALA A 268 -49.30 -0.34 -25.34
N ILE A 269 -48.76 0.74 -24.77
CA ILE A 269 -49.54 1.90 -24.30
C ILE A 269 -50.27 2.55 -25.49
N ILE A 270 -49.59 2.74 -26.64
CA ILE A 270 -50.19 3.29 -27.84
C ILE A 270 -51.35 2.40 -28.33
N ILE A 271 -51.13 1.07 -28.39
CA ILE A 271 -52.15 0.11 -28.80
C ILE A 271 -53.35 0.18 -27.87
N CYS A 272 -53.15 0.17 -26.55
CA CYS A 272 -54.22 0.30 -25.57
C CYS A 272 -55.00 1.61 -25.75
N PHE A 273 -54.32 2.71 -26.02
CA PHE A 273 -54.94 4.00 -26.26
C PHE A 273 -55.79 4.00 -27.54
N VAL A 274 -55.29 3.40 -28.64
CA VAL A 274 -56.02 3.27 -29.89
C VAL A 274 -57.26 2.40 -29.70
N VAL A 275 -57.12 1.26 -28.98
CA VAL A 275 -58.29 0.38 -28.69
C VAL A 275 -59.32 1.10 -27.86
N ALA A 276 -58.92 1.88 -26.85
CA ALA A 276 -59.82 2.68 -26.04
C ALA A 276 -60.59 3.72 -26.87
N LEU A 277 -59.90 4.40 -27.80
CA LEU A 277 -60.57 5.36 -28.72
C LEU A 277 -61.56 4.68 -29.64
N ILE A 278 -61.25 3.50 -30.17
CA ILE A 278 -62.16 2.72 -31.01
C ILE A 278 -63.40 2.29 -30.21
N TYR A 279 -63.23 1.81 -28.99
CA TYR A 279 -64.30 1.39 -28.09
C TYR A 279 -65.21 2.57 -27.71
N GLN A 280 -64.66 3.73 -27.41
CA GLN A 280 -65.42 4.95 -27.12
C GLN A 280 -66.19 5.43 -28.27
N ARG A 281 -65.71 5.31 -29.54
CA ARG A 281 -66.35 5.65 -30.74
C ARG A 281 -67.52 4.66 -31.09
N TRP A 282 -67.37 3.41 -30.65
CA TRP A 282 -68.42 2.38 -30.83
C TRP A 282 -69.58 2.58 -29.85
N ILE A 283 -69.31 3.01 -28.59
CA ILE A 283 -70.38 3.29 -27.63
C ILE A 283 -71.16 4.57 -27.96
N ASN A 284 -70.57 5.54 -28.62
CA ASN A 284 -71.17 6.82 -28.98
C ASN A 284 -71.89 6.78 -30.31
N LYS A 285 -72.00 5.62 -30.92
CA LYS A 285 -72.89 5.33 -32.08
C LYS A 285 -74.15 4.56 -31.64
#